data_f8cbed80e31ef2ec7ffd08fd2f172363
#
_entry.id   f8cbed80e31ef2ec7ffd08fd2f172363
#
_cell.length_a   1.000
_cell.length_b   1.000
_cell.length_c   1.000
_cell.angle_alpha   90.00
_cell.angle_beta   90.00
_cell.angle_gamma   90.00
#
_symmetry.space_group_name_H-M   'P 1'
#
loop_
_entity.id
_entity.type
_entity.pdbx_description
1 polymer ?
#
loop_
_entity_poly.entity_id
_entity_poly.type
_entity_poly.pdbx_seq_one_letter_code
_entity_poly.pdbx_strand_id
1 'polypeptide(L)'
;GERNMEVKSDIQIAQETEMKDIREIAKSAGLDEKYIELYGNYKAKVDYNLLEEKKDAPDGKVILVTAISPTPAGEGKTTTTVGLADALKRIDKRVLVALREPSLGPVFGIKGGAAGGGYAQVVPMEDINLHFTGDMHAIGAANNLLAAMLDNHIQQGNSLGIDPRKITWKRCVDMNDRQLRFVVDGLGGKPNGTPREDGFDITVASEIMAILCLARDIEDLKERVSRIIVGYTYDDQPVTAGQLK
;
A
#
# COMPACT_ATOMS: atom_id res chain seq x y z
N GLY A 1 46.42 -16.29 0.26
CA GLY A 1 45.10 -16.72 -0.20
C GLY A 1 44.09 -15.68 0.16
N GLU A 2 43.65 -14.85 -0.79
CA GLU A 2 42.48 -13.99 -0.65
C GLU A 2 41.28 -14.89 -0.44
N ARG A 3 40.66 -14.83 0.72
CA ARG A 3 39.33 -15.41 0.92
C ARG A 3 38.36 -14.50 0.11
N ASN A 4 37.99 -14.94 -1.08
CA ASN A 4 36.77 -14.40 -1.69
C ASN A 4 35.62 -14.63 -0.70
N MET A 5 35.30 -13.62 0.07
CA MET A 5 34.05 -13.64 0.84
C MET A 5 32.93 -13.48 -0.19
N GLU A 6 32.25 -14.58 -0.47
CA GLU A 6 31.08 -14.57 -1.31
C GLU A 6 30.03 -13.67 -0.64
N VAL A 7 29.67 -12.58 -1.34
CA VAL A 7 28.65 -11.64 -0.84
C VAL A 7 27.29 -12.31 -0.97
N LYS A 8 26.66 -12.62 0.16
CA LYS A 8 25.32 -13.23 0.17
C LYS A 8 24.29 -12.29 -0.43
N SER A 9 23.34 -12.86 -1.14
CA SER A 9 22.16 -12.13 -1.62
C SER A 9 21.22 -11.77 -0.47
N ASP A 10 20.34 -10.77 -0.69
CA ASP A 10 19.36 -10.33 0.32
C ASP A 10 18.48 -11.49 0.81
N ILE A 11 18.04 -12.35 -0.11
CA ILE A 11 17.20 -13.52 0.24
C ILE A 11 17.97 -14.56 1.06
N GLN A 12 19.24 -14.80 0.77
CA GLN A 12 20.06 -15.71 1.57
C GLN A 12 20.24 -15.19 3.00
N ILE A 13 20.49 -13.90 3.15
CA ILE A 13 20.59 -13.26 4.48
C ILE A 13 19.26 -13.37 5.25
N ALA A 14 18.13 -13.09 4.56
CA ALA A 14 16.81 -13.20 5.17
C ALA A 14 16.50 -14.63 5.66
N GLN A 15 16.77 -15.63 4.82
CA GLN A 15 16.49 -17.04 5.13
C GLN A 15 17.39 -17.63 6.20
N GLU A 16 18.62 -17.14 6.35
CA GLU A 16 19.54 -17.54 7.40
C GLU A 16 19.31 -16.80 8.73
N THR A 17 18.48 -15.75 8.73
CA THR A 17 18.20 -14.95 9.92
C THR A 17 17.25 -15.72 10.86
N GLU A 18 17.66 -15.92 12.11
CA GLU A 18 16.78 -16.46 13.15
C GLU A 18 15.71 -15.42 13.50
N MET A 19 14.45 -15.76 13.23
CA MET A 19 13.30 -14.90 13.50
C MET A 19 12.77 -15.13 14.92
N LYS A 20 12.47 -14.04 15.61
CA LYS A 20 11.76 -14.07 16.89
C LYS A 20 10.25 -14.09 16.67
N ASP A 21 9.53 -14.69 17.62
CA ASP A 21 8.06 -14.62 17.61
C ASP A 21 7.60 -13.15 17.68
N ILE A 22 6.58 -12.81 16.92
CA ILE A 22 6.10 -11.42 16.83
C ILE A 22 5.57 -10.89 18.16
N ARG A 23 5.13 -11.78 19.09
CA ARG A 23 4.73 -11.38 20.44
C ARG A 23 5.93 -10.88 21.27
N GLU A 24 7.09 -11.48 21.08
CA GLU A 24 8.33 -11.02 21.74
C GLU A 24 8.75 -9.65 21.20
N ILE A 25 8.65 -9.46 19.90
CA ILE A 25 8.92 -8.17 19.25
C ILE A 25 7.97 -7.09 19.76
N ALA A 26 6.67 -7.38 19.80
CA ALA A 26 5.65 -6.45 20.31
C ALA A 26 5.92 -6.08 21.77
N LYS A 27 6.22 -7.06 22.62
CA LYS A 27 6.60 -6.83 24.02
C LYS A 27 7.84 -5.93 24.12
N SER A 28 8.85 -6.16 23.28
CA SER A 28 10.07 -5.32 23.26
C SER A 28 9.79 -3.87 22.81
N ALA A 29 8.75 -3.67 22.03
CA ALA A 29 8.26 -2.34 21.61
C ALA A 29 7.34 -1.69 22.65
N GLY A 30 6.98 -2.39 23.73
CA GLY A 30 6.07 -1.90 24.76
C GLY A 30 4.59 -1.98 24.35
N LEU A 31 4.26 -2.86 23.41
CA LEU A 31 2.89 -3.14 23.00
C LEU A 31 2.29 -4.28 23.82
N ASP A 32 1.10 -4.07 24.36
CA ASP A 32 0.32 -5.10 25.04
C ASP A 32 -0.25 -6.09 24.01
N GLU A 33 -0.22 -7.38 24.34
CA GLU A 33 -0.70 -8.44 23.45
C GLU A 33 -2.19 -8.29 23.08
N LYS A 34 -3.00 -7.67 23.93
CA LYS A 34 -4.41 -7.38 23.65
C LYS A 34 -4.64 -6.48 22.41
N TYR A 35 -3.60 -5.74 21.98
CA TYR A 35 -3.65 -4.87 20.78
C TYR A 35 -3.03 -5.52 19.53
N ILE A 36 -2.76 -6.83 19.57
CA ILE A 36 -2.06 -7.51 18.48
C ILE A 36 -2.95 -8.59 17.89
N GLU A 37 -3.25 -8.47 16.61
CA GLU A 37 -3.88 -9.50 15.80
C GLU A 37 -2.82 -10.28 15.03
N LEU A 38 -2.66 -11.56 15.35
CA LEU A 38 -1.59 -12.39 14.80
C LEU A 38 -1.89 -12.86 13.38
N TYR A 39 -0.90 -12.73 12.52
CA TYR A 39 -0.85 -13.30 11.17
C TYR A 39 0.29 -14.32 11.10
N GLY A 40 0.09 -15.47 11.74
CA GLY A 40 1.14 -16.45 12.01
C GLY A 40 2.08 -16.02 13.13
N ASN A 41 3.28 -16.59 13.17
CA ASN A 41 4.22 -16.38 14.26
C ASN A 41 5.08 -15.12 14.11
N TYR A 42 5.19 -14.56 12.92
CA TYR A 42 6.19 -13.54 12.59
C TYR A 42 5.60 -12.22 12.08
N LYS A 43 4.28 -12.11 12.02
CA LYS A 43 3.55 -10.92 11.58
C LYS A 43 2.35 -10.65 12.49
N ALA A 44 1.99 -9.40 12.65
CA ALA A 44 0.77 -9.02 13.34
C ALA A 44 0.25 -7.66 12.84
N LYS A 45 -1.03 -7.42 13.03
CA LYS A 45 -1.61 -6.08 12.96
C LYS A 45 -1.73 -5.50 14.36
N VAL A 46 -1.63 -4.19 14.47
CA VAL A 46 -1.85 -3.46 15.73
C VAL A 46 -3.27 -2.90 15.71
N ASP A 47 -4.01 -3.19 16.78
CA ASP A 47 -5.37 -2.69 16.94
C ASP A 47 -5.39 -1.16 17.00
N TYR A 48 -6.30 -0.57 16.26
CA TYR A 48 -6.50 0.86 16.15
C TYR A 48 -6.84 1.54 17.50
N ASN A 49 -7.47 0.82 18.41
CA ASN A 49 -7.81 1.30 19.75
C ASN A 49 -6.59 1.68 20.60
N LEU A 50 -5.39 1.23 20.22
CA LEU A 50 -4.15 1.66 20.85
C LEU A 50 -3.95 3.18 20.75
N LEU A 51 -4.43 3.83 19.69
CA LEU A 51 -4.34 5.29 19.51
C LEU A 51 -5.09 6.02 20.62
N GLU A 52 -6.28 5.54 20.98
CA GLU A 52 -7.08 6.13 22.06
C GLU A 52 -6.39 5.96 23.44
N GLU A 53 -5.81 4.78 23.69
CA GLU A 53 -5.07 4.56 24.94
C GLU A 53 -3.84 5.45 25.06
N LYS A 54 -3.18 5.74 23.93
CA LYS A 54 -1.93 6.53 23.91
C LYS A 54 -2.11 8.01 23.59
N LYS A 55 -3.34 8.51 23.45
CA LYS A 55 -3.60 9.90 23.03
C LYS A 55 -2.97 10.98 23.93
N ASP A 56 -2.82 10.68 25.21
CA ASP A 56 -2.21 11.60 26.19
C ASP A 56 -0.72 11.27 26.46
N ALA A 57 -0.16 10.29 25.75
CA ALA A 57 1.25 9.97 25.87
C ALA A 57 2.13 11.05 25.21
N PRO A 58 3.31 11.37 25.75
CA PRO A 58 4.20 12.32 25.10
C PRO A 58 4.69 11.81 23.76
N ASP A 59 4.73 12.70 22.78
CA ASP A 59 5.23 12.38 21.45
C ASP A 59 6.70 11.99 21.45
N GLY A 60 7.05 11.01 20.64
CA GLY A 60 8.41 10.66 20.33
C GLY A 60 9.06 11.63 19.34
N LYS A 61 10.36 11.46 19.13
CA LYS A 61 11.08 12.20 18.08
C LYS A 61 10.90 11.47 16.75
N VAL A 62 10.50 12.22 15.71
CA VAL A 62 10.36 11.70 14.34
C VAL A 62 11.62 12.02 13.54
N ILE A 63 12.19 11.02 12.88
CA ILE A 63 13.29 11.17 11.94
C ILE A 63 12.75 10.77 10.56
N LEU A 64 12.62 11.72 9.65
CA LEU A 64 12.18 11.46 8.29
C LEU A 64 13.38 11.13 7.40
N VAL A 65 13.37 9.95 6.79
CA VAL A 65 14.33 9.55 5.75
C VAL A 65 13.67 9.68 4.39
N THR A 66 14.16 10.59 3.57
CA THR A 66 13.59 10.91 2.26
C THR A 66 14.68 11.12 1.21
N ALA A 67 14.28 11.34 -0.04
CA ALA A 67 15.18 11.70 -1.13
C ALA A 67 14.60 12.88 -1.90
N ILE A 68 15.48 13.71 -2.46
CA ILE A 68 15.11 14.93 -3.18
C ILE A 68 14.39 14.59 -4.48
N SER A 69 14.88 13.58 -5.22
CA SER A 69 14.30 13.14 -6.49
C SER A 69 14.42 11.64 -6.66
N PRO A 70 13.45 11.00 -7.37
CA PRO A 70 13.51 9.58 -7.63
C PRO A 70 14.59 9.24 -8.67
N THR A 71 15.20 8.06 -8.52
CA THR A 71 16.11 7.47 -9.50
C THR A 71 15.58 6.11 -9.97
N PRO A 72 15.95 5.63 -11.17
CA PRO A 72 15.50 4.31 -11.65
C PRO A 72 15.93 3.15 -10.74
N ALA A 73 17.14 3.23 -10.16
CA ALA A 73 17.69 2.18 -9.29
C ALA A 73 17.18 2.26 -7.83
N GLY A 74 16.46 3.34 -7.48
CA GLY A 74 16.11 3.64 -6.09
C GLY A 74 17.20 4.43 -5.36
N GLU A 75 16.85 5.03 -4.22
CA GLU A 75 17.72 5.96 -3.47
C GLU A 75 18.21 5.36 -2.15
N GLY A 76 17.85 4.11 -1.84
CA GLY A 76 18.27 3.44 -0.61
C GLY A 76 17.56 3.94 0.65
N LYS A 77 16.41 4.62 0.55
CA LYS A 77 15.65 5.14 1.71
C LYS A 77 15.36 4.06 2.74
N THR A 78 14.81 2.94 2.32
CA THR A 78 14.44 1.85 3.22
C THR A 78 15.66 1.24 3.91
N THR A 79 16.71 0.93 3.14
CA THR A 79 17.96 0.39 3.68
C THR A 79 18.58 1.35 4.70
N THR A 80 18.60 2.65 4.40
CA THR A 80 19.10 3.68 5.32
C THR A 80 18.25 3.76 6.58
N THR A 81 16.92 3.70 6.44
CA THR A 81 15.99 3.75 7.60
C THR A 81 16.19 2.57 8.54
N VAL A 82 16.27 1.36 7.98
CA VAL A 82 16.49 0.13 8.79
C VAL A 82 17.87 0.17 9.44
N GLY A 83 18.93 0.49 8.68
CA GLY A 83 20.27 0.59 9.20
C GLY A 83 20.43 1.65 10.30
N LEU A 84 19.74 2.80 10.17
CA LEU A 84 19.70 3.82 11.21
C LEU A 84 19.00 3.31 12.49
N ALA A 85 17.88 2.59 12.33
CA ALA A 85 17.18 2.01 13.46
C ALA A 85 18.03 0.97 14.20
N ASP A 86 18.73 0.09 13.48
CA ASP A 86 19.66 -0.87 14.05
C ASP A 86 20.82 -0.16 14.80
N ALA A 87 21.36 0.90 14.23
CA ALA A 87 22.40 1.69 14.89
C ALA A 87 21.89 2.35 16.18
N LEU A 88 20.69 2.93 16.15
CA LEU A 88 20.07 3.52 17.34
C LEU A 88 19.80 2.48 18.41
N LYS A 89 19.36 1.28 18.04
CA LYS A 89 19.14 0.18 18.99
C LYS A 89 20.44 -0.27 19.64
N ARG A 90 21.56 -0.30 18.92
CA ARG A 90 22.87 -0.67 19.44
C ARG A 90 23.44 0.31 20.48
N ILE A 91 22.95 1.54 20.48
CA ILE A 91 23.29 2.56 21.48
C ILE A 91 22.15 2.76 22.50
N ASP A 92 21.36 1.71 22.72
CA ASP A 92 20.29 1.63 23.72
C ASP A 92 19.18 2.67 23.59
N LYS A 93 18.92 3.15 22.38
CA LYS A 93 17.75 4.01 22.12
C LYS A 93 16.51 3.16 21.87
N ARG A 94 15.37 3.63 22.39
CA ARG A 94 14.07 3.11 21.99
C ARG A 94 13.76 3.64 20.61
N VAL A 95 13.58 2.74 19.65
CA VAL A 95 13.33 3.08 18.25
C VAL A 95 12.24 2.19 17.68
N LEU A 96 11.39 2.78 16.87
CA LEU A 96 10.39 2.09 16.07
C LEU A 96 10.56 2.57 14.63
N VAL A 97 10.49 1.65 13.69
CA VAL A 97 10.59 1.95 12.26
C VAL A 97 9.21 1.93 11.65
N ALA A 98 8.84 3.01 10.96
CA ALA A 98 7.64 3.08 10.15
C ALA A 98 8.05 3.08 8.67
N LEU A 99 7.76 2.00 7.97
CA LEU A 99 8.05 1.82 6.56
C LEU A 99 6.75 1.82 5.75
N ARG A 100 6.86 2.20 4.48
CA ARG A 100 5.76 2.02 3.55
C ARG A 100 5.57 0.53 3.28
N GLU A 101 4.33 0.07 3.31
CA GLU A 101 3.99 -1.29 2.91
C GLU A 101 4.42 -1.54 1.46
N PRO A 102 5.15 -2.64 1.17
CA PRO A 102 5.55 -2.99 -0.18
C PRO A 102 4.35 -3.47 -0.99
N SER A 103 4.33 -3.15 -2.28
CA SER A 103 3.42 -3.74 -3.24
C SER A 103 4.14 -4.75 -4.13
N LEU A 104 3.40 -5.70 -4.69
CA LEU A 104 3.95 -6.78 -5.50
C LEU A 104 4.66 -6.26 -6.76
N GLY A 105 4.11 -5.24 -7.41
CA GLY A 105 4.66 -4.68 -8.64
C GLY A 105 6.11 -4.19 -8.51
N PRO A 106 6.48 -3.37 -7.52
CA PRO A 106 7.86 -2.94 -7.29
C PRO A 106 8.82 -4.08 -6.96
N VAL A 107 8.37 -5.16 -6.33
CA VAL A 107 9.20 -6.32 -5.97
C VAL A 107 9.81 -6.98 -7.21
N PHE A 108 9.05 -7.07 -8.29
CA PHE A 108 9.49 -7.64 -9.58
C PHE A 108 10.13 -6.59 -10.51
N GLY A 109 10.32 -5.37 -10.03
CA GLY A 109 10.99 -4.29 -10.77
C GLY A 109 12.47 -4.14 -10.41
N ILE A 110 13.13 -3.18 -11.06
CA ILE A 110 14.53 -2.84 -10.80
C ILE A 110 14.76 -2.34 -9.37
N LYS A 111 13.74 -1.73 -8.75
CA LYS A 111 13.83 -1.18 -7.40
C LYS A 111 13.79 -2.23 -6.28
N GLY A 112 13.42 -3.46 -6.58
CA GLY A 112 13.31 -4.53 -5.58
C GLY A 112 12.23 -4.29 -4.53
N GLY A 113 12.25 -5.11 -3.46
CA GLY A 113 11.28 -5.05 -2.37
C GLY A 113 11.51 -3.89 -1.39
N ALA A 114 10.50 -3.59 -0.56
CA ALA A 114 10.55 -2.51 0.42
C ALA A 114 11.01 -2.97 1.82
N ALA A 115 11.53 -4.18 1.96
CA ALA A 115 12.03 -4.72 3.23
C ALA A 115 13.46 -4.28 3.59
N GLY A 116 14.12 -3.48 2.75
CA GLY A 116 15.53 -3.11 2.88
C GLY A 116 16.45 -4.01 2.06
N GLY A 117 17.74 -4.06 2.40
CA GLY A 117 18.71 -4.88 1.68
C GLY A 117 19.95 -5.19 2.50
N GLY A 118 20.68 -6.25 2.12
CA GLY A 118 21.82 -6.75 2.86
C GLY A 118 21.42 -7.12 4.30
N TYR A 119 22.21 -6.69 5.26
CA TYR A 119 21.92 -6.87 6.68
C TYR A 119 20.97 -5.81 7.25
N ALA A 120 20.66 -4.76 6.48
CA ALA A 120 19.69 -3.72 6.85
C ALA A 120 18.33 -4.02 6.23
N GLN A 121 17.70 -5.10 6.64
CA GLN A 121 16.39 -5.52 6.14
C GLN A 121 15.46 -6.02 7.26
N VAL A 122 14.16 -6.02 6.98
CA VAL A 122 13.11 -6.55 7.85
C VAL A 122 12.73 -7.95 7.37
N VAL A 123 12.60 -8.86 8.30
CA VAL A 123 12.17 -10.25 8.04
C VAL A 123 10.78 -10.52 8.65
N PRO A 124 9.97 -11.41 8.10
CA PRO A 124 10.18 -12.29 6.93
C PRO A 124 10.07 -11.50 5.59
N MET A 125 11.17 -11.45 4.83
CA MET A 125 11.24 -10.64 3.62
C MET A 125 10.24 -11.09 2.53
N GLU A 126 10.15 -12.39 2.29
CA GLU A 126 9.26 -12.95 1.28
C GLU A 126 7.79 -12.64 1.59
N ASP A 127 7.36 -12.85 2.82
CA ASP A 127 5.98 -12.57 3.24
C ASP A 127 5.65 -11.07 3.14
N ILE A 128 6.59 -10.21 3.55
CA ILE A 128 6.43 -8.76 3.48
C ILE A 128 6.25 -8.30 2.04
N ASN A 129 7.03 -8.88 1.12
CA ASN A 129 7.01 -8.50 -0.30
C ASN A 129 5.85 -9.13 -1.09
N LEU A 130 5.19 -10.17 -0.57
CA LEU A 130 4.15 -10.93 -1.25
C LEU A 130 2.80 -10.82 -0.52
N HIS A 131 2.17 -9.64 -0.63
CA HIS A 131 0.86 -9.32 -0.03
C HIS A 131 0.79 -9.35 1.50
N PHE A 132 1.89 -9.30 2.17
CA PHE A 132 2.08 -9.14 3.63
C PHE A 132 0.88 -9.60 4.50
N THR A 133 -0.08 -8.72 4.80
CA THR A 133 -1.33 -9.02 5.54
C THR A 133 -2.59 -8.87 4.67
N GLY A 134 -2.46 -8.71 3.37
CA GLY A 134 -3.57 -8.66 2.42
C GLY A 134 -4.14 -7.26 2.16
N ASP A 135 -3.58 -6.20 2.70
CA ASP A 135 -4.14 -4.84 2.57
C ASP A 135 -4.10 -4.35 1.12
N MET A 136 -3.02 -4.62 0.37
CA MET A 136 -2.95 -4.26 -1.05
C MET A 136 -4.00 -4.99 -1.88
N HIS A 137 -4.32 -6.24 -1.55
CA HIS A 137 -5.39 -6.98 -2.20
C HIS A 137 -6.76 -6.35 -1.91
N ALA A 138 -7.02 -5.97 -0.67
CA ALA A 138 -8.25 -5.29 -0.26
C ALA A 138 -8.42 -3.94 -0.97
N ILE A 139 -7.35 -3.15 -1.07
CA ILE A 139 -7.35 -1.88 -1.81
C ILE A 139 -7.69 -2.10 -3.29
N GLY A 140 -7.06 -3.10 -3.93
CA GLY A 140 -7.35 -3.44 -5.32
C GLY A 140 -8.81 -3.84 -5.54
N ALA A 141 -9.36 -4.65 -4.64
CA ALA A 141 -10.78 -5.04 -4.68
C ALA A 141 -11.71 -3.83 -4.53
N ALA A 142 -11.45 -2.95 -3.56
CA ALA A 142 -12.25 -1.75 -3.33
C ALA A 142 -12.19 -0.76 -4.52
N ASN A 143 -11.00 -0.55 -5.08
CA ASN A 143 -10.80 0.30 -6.25
C ASN A 143 -11.58 -0.20 -7.47
N ASN A 144 -11.51 -1.50 -7.73
CA ASN A 144 -12.15 -2.11 -8.88
C ASN A 144 -13.67 -2.25 -8.69
N LEU A 145 -14.14 -2.39 -7.45
CA LEU A 145 -15.57 -2.31 -7.13
C LEU A 145 -16.12 -0.93 -7.51
N LEU A 146 -15.44 0.15 -7.14
CA LEU A 146 -15.87 1.50 -7.48
C LEU A 146 -15.89 1.72 -9.01
N ALA A 147 -14.89 1.19 -9.73
CA ALA A 147 -14.88 1.23 -11.20
C ALA A 147 -16.07 0.45 -11.80
N ALA A 148 -16.37 -0.73 -11.27
CA ALA A 148 -17.50 -1.53 -11.71
C ALA A 148 -18.86 -0.87 -11.39
N MET A 149 -19.00 -0.21 -10.23
CA MET A 149 -20.20 0.56 -9.88
C MET A 149 -20.41 1.73 -10.85
N LEU A 150 -19.36 2.44 -11.20
CA LEU A 150 -19.39 3.53 -12.16
C LEU A 150 -19.88 3.06 -13.54
N ASP A 151 -19.27 2.01 -14.08
CA ASP A 151 -19.65 1.46 -15.38
C ASP A 151 -21.07 0.87 -15.35
N ASN A 152 -21.46 0.23 -14.24
CA ASN A 152 -22.83 -0.24 -14.07
C ASN A 152 -23.86 0.91 -14.00
N HIS A 153 -23.53 2.02 -13.36
CA HIS A 153 -24.39 3.21 -13.32
C HIS A 153 -24.66 3.73 -14.73
N ILE A 154 -23.61 3.82 -15.56
CA ILE A 154 -23.73 4.26 -16.97
C ILE A 154 -24.60 3.26 -17.75
N GLN A 155 -24.37 1.96 -17.59
CA GLN A 155 -25.11 0.90 -18.26
C GLN A 155 -26.60 0.85 -17.88
N GLN A 156 -26.94 1.16 -16.63
CA GLN A 156 -28.30 1.12 -16.09
C GLN A 156 -29.10 2.43 -16.30
N GLY A 157 -28.69 3.26 -17.24
CA GLY A 157 -29.44 4.43 -17.66
C GLY A 157 -28.80 5.78 -17.34
N ASN A 158 -27.63 5.78 -16.68
CA ASN A 158 -26.82 6.98 -16.49
C ASN A 158 -27.57 8.20 -15.97
N SER A 159 -28.34 8.03 -14.91
CA SER A 159 -29.21 9.07 -14.35
C SER A 159 -28.44 10.34 -13.91
N LEU A 160 -27.15 10.22 -13.64
CA LEU A 160 -26.29 11.36 -13.30
C LEU A 160 -25.74 12.09 -14.54
N GLY A 161 -25.97 11.57 -15.75
CA GLY A 161 -25.47 12.17 -17.00
C GLY A 161 -23.95 12.19 -17.12
N ILE A 162 -23.28 11.15 -16.64
CA ILE A 162 -21.81 11.02 -16.73
C ILE A 162 -21.40 10.89 -18.19
N ASP A 163 -20.44 11.72 -18.63
CA ASP A 163 -19.82 11.57 -19.95
C ASP A 163 -18.77 10.44 -19.90
N PRO A 164 -18.94 9.34 -20.64
CA PRO A 164 -17.97 8.24 -20.65
C PRO A 164 -16.55 8.64 -21.07
N ARG A 165 -16.40 9.79 -21.74
CA ARG A 165 -15.10 10.33 -22.16
C ARG A 165 -14.43 11.17 -21.08
N LYS A 166 -15.13 11.47 -19.99
CA LYS A 166 -14.66 12.32 -18.88
C LYS A 166 -14.56 11.55 -17.57
N ILE A 167 -14.44 10.24 -17.64
CA ILE A 167 -14.19 9.39 -16.47
C ILE A 167 -12.73 9.55 -16.03
N THR A 168 -12.53 9.82 -14.75
CA THR A 168 -11.21 9.98 -14.14
C THR A 168 -10.78 8.78 -13.32
N TRP A 169 -11.74 7.95 -12.90
CA TRP A 169 -11.48 6.78 -12.11
C TRP A 169 -11.08 5.60 -12.98
N LYS A 170 -9.89 5.05 -12.72
CA LYS A 170 -9.36 3.89 -13.43
C LYS A 170 -9.42 2.64 -12.57
N ARG A 171 -9.34 1.48 -13.21
CA ARG A 171 -9.08 0.21 -12.55
C ARG A 171 -7.66 0.17 -12.01
N CYS A 172 -7.36 -0.82 -11.18
CA CYS A 172 -6.00 -1.06 -10.73
C CYS A 172 -5.65 -2.55 -10.73
N VAL A 173 -4.36 -2.81 -10.80
CA VAL A 173 -3.75 -4.13 -10.61
C VAL A 173 -2.43 -3.95 -9.87
N ASP A 174 -2.10 -4.85 -8.94
CA ASP A 174 -0.86 -4.71 -8.20
C ASP A 174 0.35 -5.22 -9.00
N MET A 175 0.55 -4.61 -10.16
CA MET A 175 1.63 -4.90 -11.09
C MET A 175 1.94 -3.65 -11.93
N ASN A 176 3.21 -3.45 -12.28
CA ASN A 176 3.62 -2.47 -13.28
C ASN A 176 3.40 -3.04 -14.68
N ASP A 177 2.16 -3.12 -15.14
CA ASP A 177 1.82 -3.68 -16.42
C ASP A 177 1.68 -2.57 -17.50
N ARG A 178 2.68 -2.52 -18.37
CA ARG A 178 2.72 -1.57 -19.48
C ARG A 178 1.59 -1.78 -20.49
N GLN A 179 1.16 -3.02 -20.68
CA GLN A 179 0.12 -3.37 -21.64
C GLN A 179 -1.28 -2.90 -21.20
N LEU A 180 -1.48 -2.73 -19.90
CA LEU A 180 -2.77 -2.34 -19.33
C LEU A 180 -2.89 -0.85 -19.01
N ARG A 181 -1.89 -0.02 -19.34
CA ARG A 181 -1.92 1.43 -19.04
C ARG A 181 -3.00 2.18 -19.78
N PHE A 182 -3.27 1.76 -21.01
CA PHE A 182 -4.33 2.29 -21.85
C PHE A 182 -5.01 1.14 -22.57
N VAL A 183 -6.29 0.95 -22.30
CA VAL A 183 -7.12 -0.11 -22.89
C VAL A 183 -8.45 0.47 -23.35
N VAL A 184 -9.13 -0.24 -24.20
CA VAL A 184 -10.56 -0.01 -24.49
C VAL A 184 -11.32 -1.14 -23.81
N ASP A 185 -12.17 -0.79 -22.86
CA ASP A 185 -13.06 -1.73 -22.18
C ASP A 185 -14.51 -1.66 -22.71
N GLY A 186 -15.41 -2.48 -22.15
CA GLY A 186 -16.82 -2.50 -22.54
C GLY A 186 -17.11 -3.06 -23.92
N LEU A 187 -16.15 -3.73 -24.58
CA LEU A 187 -16.35 -4.37 -25.88
C LEU A 187 -17.25 -5.62 -25.78
N GLY A 188 -17.85 -6.02 -26.91
CA GLY A 188 -18.70 -7.22 -26.99
C GLY A 188 -20.19 -6.91 -27.07
N GLY A 189 -20.56 -5.65 -27.30
CA GLY A 189 -21.93 -5.21 -27.52
C GLY A 189 -22.66 -4.84 -26.23
N LYS A 190 -23.92 -4.44 -26.38
CA LYS A 190 -24.76 -3.84 -25.34
C LYS A 190 -24.75 -4.57 -23.98
N PRO A 191 -24.73 -5.91 -23.90
CA PRO A 191 -24.68 -6.62 -22.63
C PRO A 191 -23.42 -6.38 -21.80
N ASN A 192 -22.32 -5.96 -22.46
CA ASN A 192 -21.00 -5.83 -21.84
C ASN A 192 -20.62 -4.39 -21.46
N GLY A 193 -21.52 -3.43 -21.64
CA GLY A 193 -21.31 -2.05 -21.23
C GLY A 193 -21.09 -1.08 -22.37
N THR A 194 -20.57 0.09 -22.07
CA THR A 194 -20.28 1.17 -23.02
C THR A 194 -18.77 1.18 -23.30
N PRO A 195 -18.34 0.98 -24.55
CA PRO A 195 -16.93 1.04 -24.90
C PRO A 195 -16.34 2.42 -24.56
N ARG A 196 -15.23 2.43 -23.84
CA ARG A 196 -14.50 3.63 -23.47
C ARG A 196 -13.02 3.36 -23.26
N GLU A 197 -12.22 4.42 -23.27
CA GLU A 197 -10.84 4.35 -22.79
C GLU A 197 -10.81 4.13 -21.27
N ASP A 198 -10.02 3.19 -20.83
CA ASP A 198 -9.72 2.93 -19.43
C ASP A 198 -8.23 2.58 -19.29
N GLY A 199 -7.81 2.13 -18.12
CA GLY A 199 -6.46 1.66 -17.83
C GLY A 199 -6.39 1.04 -16.45
N PHE A 200 -5.26 0.41 -16.18
CA PHE A 200 -4.97 -0.18 -14.88
C PHE A 200 -3.78 0.53 -14.26
N ASP A 201 -4.03 1.31 -13.23
CA ASP A 201 -2.97 1.88 -12.42
C ASP A 201 -2.43 0.82 -11.44
N ILE A 202 -1.22 1.01 -10.94
CA ILE A 202 -0.72 0.13 -9.89
C ILE A 202 -1.49 0.38 -8.59
N THR A 203 -1.84 -0.68 -7.86
CA THR A 203 -2.69 -0.59 -6.66
C THR A 203 -2.21 0.45 -5.65
N VAL A 204 -0.91 0.59 -5.43
CA VAL A 204 -0.35 1.60 -4.51
C VAL A 204 -0.60 3.05 -4.92
N ALA A 205 -0.96 3.31 -6.17
CA ALA A 205 -1.32 4.64 -6.67
C ALA A 205 -2.82 4.94 -6.50
N SER A 206 -3.63 3.98 -6.05
CA SER A 206 -5.05 4.21 -5.80
C SER A 206 -5.27 5.29 -4.75
N GLU A 207 -6.21 6.20 -5.02
CA GLU A 207 -6.65 7.20 -4.04
C GLU A 207 -7.21 6.55 -2.77
N ILE A 208 -7.83 5.36 -2.87
CA ILE A 208 -8.30 4.59 -1.71
C ILE A 208 -7.14 4.23 -0.78
N MET A 209 -5.96 3.91 -1.32
CA MET A 209 -4.77 3.66 -0.50
C MET A 209 -4.38 4.90 0.30
N ALA A 210 -4.35 6.07 -0.34
CA ALA A 210 -4.05 7.33 0.34
C ALA A 210 -5.09 7.67 1.42
N ILE A 211 -6.36 7.45 1.12
CA ILE A 211 -7.47 7.67 2.06
C ILE A 211 -7.33 6.74 3.27
N LEU A 212 -7.07 5.45 3.06
CA LEU A 212 -6.86 4.48 4.15
C LEU A 212 -5.72 4.91 5.08
N CYS A 213 -4.60 5.36 4.50
CA CYS A 213 -3.44 5.82 5.27
C CYS A 213 -3.70 7.10 6.08
N LEU A 214 -4.67 7.92 5.69
CA LEU A 214 -4.94 9.23 6.30
C LEU A 214 -6.24 9.25 7.11
N ALA A 215 -7.09 8.25 7.01
CA ALA A 215 -8.33 8.17 7.76
C ALA A 215 -8.06 7.96 9.26
N ARG A 216 -8.83 8.68 10.08
CA ARG A 216 -8.71 8.62 11.54
C ARG A 216 -9.51 7.46 12.14
N ASP A 217 -10.64 7.14 11.50
CA ASP A 217 -11.58 6.10 11.91
C ASP A 217 -12.42 5.65 10.70
N ILE A 218 -13.32 4.70 10.90
CA ILE A 218 -14.16 4.13 9.85
C ILE A 218 -15.16 5.14 9.26
N GLU A 219 -15.64 6.09 10.06
CA GLU A 219 -16.57 7.11 9.58
C GLU A 219 -15.85 8.16 8.71
N ASP A 220 -14.67 8.60 9.12
CA ASP A 220 -13.80 9.48 8.30
C ASP A 220 -13.39 8.78 6.99
N LEU A 221 -13.12 7.46 7.04
CA LEU A 221 -12.84 6.66 5.83
C LEU A 221 -14.03 6.71 4.87
N LYS A 222 -15.24 6.41 5.34
CA LYS A 222 -16.46 6.42 4.52
C LYS A 222 -16.73 7.80 3.92
N GLU A 223 -16.58 8.85 4.72
CA GLU A 223 -16.77 10.22 4.26
C GLU A 223 -15.77 10.57 3.14
N ARG A 224 -14.49 10.26 3.33
CA ARG A 224 -13.45 10.52 2.32
C ARG A 224 -13.68 9.73 1.03
N VAL A 225 -13.98 8.45 1.13
CA VAL A 225 -14.29 7.60 -0.04
C VAL A 225 -15.50 8.14 -0.80
N SER A 226 -16.54 8.59 -0.09
CA SER A 226 -17.74 9.15 -0.73
C SER A 226 -17.47 10.41 -1.55
N ARG A 227 -16.42 11.16 -1.25
CA ARG A 227 -16.01 12.39 -1.94
C ARG A 227 -15.09 12.18 -3.13
N ILE A 228 -14.62 10.97 -3.40
CA ILE A 228 -13.79 10.66 -4.56
C ILE A 228 -14.51 11.10 -5.83
N ILE A 229 -13.86 11.91 -6.66
CA ILE A 229 -14.38 12.28 -7.97
C ILE A 229 -14.10 11.14 -8.94
N VAL A 230 -15.14 10.57 -9.53
CA VAL A 230 -15.03 9.42 -10.44
C VAL A 230 -15.11 9.82 -11.91
N GLY A 231 -15.58 11.03 -12.20
CA GLY A 231 -15.72 11.58 -13.54
C GLY A 231 -16.55 12.85 -13.54
N TYR A 232 -16.96 13.29 -14.73
CA TYR A 232 -17.74 14.51 -14.93
C TYR A 232 -18.94 14.24 -15.82
N THR A 233 -20.00 15.02 -15.62
CA THR A 233 -21.19 15.01 -16.47
C THR A 233 -20.91 15.61 -17.86
N TYR A 234 -21.87 15.51 -18.77
CA TYR A 234 -21.81 16.20 -20.07
C TYR A 234 -21.65 17.72 -19.92
N ASP A 235 -22.15 18.28 -18.80
CA ASP A 235 -22.09 19.71 -18.47
C ASP A 235 -20.90 20.06 -17.55
N ASP A 236 -19.88 19.22 -17.51
CA ASP A 236 -18.64 19.41 -16.73
C ASP A 236 -18.83 19.51 -15.20
N GLN A 237 -19.92 18.95 -14.65
CA GLN A 237 -20.08 18.88 -13.22
C GLN A 237 -19.38 17.62 -12.65
N PRO A 238 -18.64 17.74 -11.56
CA PRO A 238 -17.98 16.58 -10.95
C PRO A 238 -19.01 15.61 -10.38
N VAL A 239 -18.76 14.32 -10.59
CA VAL A 239 -19.55 13.22 -10.00
C VAL A 239 -18.70 12.50 -8.99
N THR A 240 -19.22 12.31 -7.78
CA THR A 240 -18.53 11.64 -6.66
C THR A 240 -18.96 10.19 -6.50
N ALA A 241 -18.10 9.38 -5.88
CA ALA A 241 -18.41 7.99 -5.55
C ALA A 241 -19.71 7.85 -4.71
N GLY A 242 -19.94 8.77 -3.79
CA GLY A 242 -21.15 8.78 -2.96
C GLY A 242 -22.47 9.03 -3.71
N GLN A 243 -22.42 9.54 -4.96
CA GLN A 243 -23.59 9.74 -5.80
C GLN A 243 -23.96 8.50 -6.62
N LEU A 244 -23.02 7.56 -6.77
CA LEU A 244 -23.30 6.29 -7.44
C LEU A 244 -24.21 5.42 -6.55
N LYS A 245 -25.32 4.98 -7.12
CA LYS A 245 -26.32 4.13 -6.44
C LYS A 245 -26.53 2.87 -7.25
#